data_2820311466438d0ffd06f45b0b790bcd
#
_entry.id   2820311466438d0ffd06f45b0b790bcd
#
_cell.length_a   1.000
_cell.length_b   1.000
_cell.length_c   1.000
_cell.angle_alpha   90.00
_cell.angle_beta   90.00
_cell.angle_gamma   90.00
#
_symmetry.space_group_name_H-M   'P 1'
#
loop_
_entity.id
_entity.type
_entity.pdbx_description
1 polymer ?
#
loop_
_entity_poly.entity_id
_entity_poly.type
_entity_poly.pdbx_seq_one_letter_code
_entity_poly.pdbx_strand_id
1 'polypeptide(L)'
;MATNAATLAKTGKFGDLRRRLVFLLLALVVYRIGAHIPVPGINPDQLAQLFKGQQGGILNLFNMFSGGALSRFTVFALGIMPYISASIVMQLMGYVLPAFEQMKKEGEAGKRKITQYTRIGTVGLAIFQSLGIAMALEGTQGLVIDPGFGFRLTTVVTLVAGTMFLMWLGEQITERGLGNGISILIFAGIAAGLPNAIGGLFELVRTGAMAPLAAIFIVALVILVTYFVVFVERGQRKILVNYARRQVGNKVYGGQSSHLPLKLNMAGVIPPIFASSIILLPTTVVSWVSTGDGTRWLRDIASALSPGQPIYVAFYAAAIVFFCFFYTALVFNSRETADNLKKSGAFIPGIRPGDQTARHIDKVLVRLTLAGAIYITLVCLLPEFLILKYNVPFYFGGTSLLIIVVVTMDFMAQVQNYLMSQQYESL
;
A
#
# COMPACT_ATOMS: atom_id res chain seq x y z
N MET A 1 16.26 -9.97 30.55
CA MET A 1 15.75 -8.91 29.67
C MET A 1 14.41 -8.28 30.12
N ALA A 2 13.58 -8.96 30.91
CA ALA A 2 12.29 -8.42 31.38
C ALA A 2 12.38 -7.36 32.51
N THR A 3 13.43 -7.36 33.29
CA THR A 3 13.64 -6.43 34.44
C THR A 3 13.99 -4.99 34.03
N ASN A 4 14.57 -4.80 32.82
CA ASN A 4 14.94 -3.46 32.34
C ASN A 4 13.75 -2.67 31.77
N ALA A 5 12.74 -3.36 31.23
CA ALA A 5 11.55 -2.72 30.66
C ALA A 5 10.67 -2.06 31.74
N ALA A 6 10.55 -2.69 32.93
CA ALA A 6 9.76 -2.15 34.02
C ALA A 6 10.41 -0.93 34.72
N THR A 7 11.75 -0.89 34.78
CA THR A 7 12.52 0.25 35.33
C THR A 7 12.53 1.43 34.35
N LEU A 8 12.63 1.19 33.07
CA LEU A 8 12.55 2.22 32.02
C LEU A 8 11.15 2.83 31.91
N ALA A 9 10.09 2.05 32.16
CA ALA A 9 8.70 2.57 32.21
C ALA A 9 8.47 3.58 33.35
N LYS A 10 9.24 3.49 34.43
CA LYS A 10 9.16 4.41 35.59
C LYS A 10 9.88 5.75 35.36
N THR A 11 10.77 5.87 34.39
CA THR A 11 11.62 7.06 34.18
C THR A 11 11.05 8.09 33.19
N GLY A 12 9.81 8.00 32.78
CA GLY A 12 9.20 8.99 31.86
C GLY A 12 9.73 8.97 30.42
N LYS A 13 10.79 8.19 30.15
CA LYS A 13 11.47 8.12 28.85
C LYS A 13 10.63 7.48 27.73
N PHE A 14 9.60 6.70 28.08
CA PHE A 14 8.63 6.15 27.12
C PHE A 14 7.38 7.02 26.91
N GLY A 15 7.34 8.22 27.52
CA GLY A 15 6.17 9.10 27.45
C GLY A 15 5.83 9.50 26.01
N ASP A 16 6.84 9.79 25.18
CA ASP A 16 6.64 10.20 23.80
C ASP A 16 6.20 9.00 22.92
N LEU A 17 6.83 7.85 23.05
CA LEU A 17 6.41 6.63 22.33
C LEU A 17 4.98 6.25 22.68
N ARG A 18 4.62 6.27 23.97
CA ARG A 18 3.25 6.00 24.42
C ARG A 18 2.26 7.00 23.84
N ARG A 19 2.61 8.29 23.82
CA ARG A 19 1.77 9.34 23.24
C ARG A 19 1.53 9.10 21.74
N ARG A 20 2.57 8.75 20.98
CA ARG A 20 2.49 8.42 19.54
C ARG A 20 1.65 7.17 19.29
N LEU A 21 1.80 6.11 20.09
CA LEU A 21 1.00 4.90 20.00
C LEU A 21 -0.48 5.16 20.34
N VAL A 22 -0.76 5.91 21.40
CA VAL A 22 -2.13 6.27 21.79
C VAL A 22 -2.78 7.11 20.69
N PHE A 23 -2.05 8.08 20.11
CA PHE A 23 -2.54 8.86 18.99
C PHE A 23 -2.88 7.98 17.80
N LEU A 24 -2.02 7.03 17.44
CA LEU A 24 -2.26 6.07 16.37
C LEU A 24 -3.52 5.24 16.62
N LEU A 25 -3.68 4.69 17.82
CA LEU A 25 -4.86 3.90 18.19
C LEU A 25 -6.15 4.73 18.10
N LEU A 26 -6.13 5.96 18.61
CA LEU A 26 -7.28 6.88 18.52
C LEU A 26 -7.61 7.22 17.05
N ALA A 27 -6.61 7.45 16.21
CA ALA A 27 -6.81 7.70 14.79
C ALA A 27 -7.46 6.49 14.08
N LEU A 28 -7.04 5.27 14.42
CA LEU A 28 -7.65 4.04 13.89
C LEU A 28 -9.09 3.84 14.37
N VAL A 29 -9.42 4.22 15.61
CA VAL A 29 -10.80 4.21 16.13
C VAL A 29 -11.65 5.20 15.35
N VAL A 30 -11.18 6.43 15.12
CA VAL A 30 -11.89 7.44 14.31
C VAL A 30 -12.12 6.93 12.87
N TYR A 31 -11.09 6.33 12.25
CA TYR A 31 -11.22 5.69 10.94
C TYR A 31 -12.31 4.61 10.95
N ARG A 32 -12.34 3.77 11.98
CA ARG A 32 -13.31 2.67 12.07
C ARG A 32 -14.74 3.18 12.27
N ILE A 33 -14.93 4.22 13.08
CA ILE A 33 -16.25 4.87 13.26
C ILE A 33 -16.76 5.42 11.93
N GLY A 34 -15.95 6.19 11.21
CA GLY A 34 -16.31 6.77 9.91
C GLY A 34 -16.63 5.71 8.83
N ALA A 35 -15.98 4.55 8.88
CA ALA A 35 -16.28 3.42 8.00
C ALA A 35 -17.64 2.74 8.27
N HIS A 36 -18.42 3.23 9.25
CA HIS A 36 -19.77 2.75 9.57
C HIS A 36 -20.84 3.83 9.42
N ILE A 37 -20.48 5.07 9.08
CA ILE A 37 -21.44 6.15 8.86
C ILE A 37 -21.96 6.05 7.41
N PRO A 38 -23.22 5.64 7.18
CA PRO A 38 -23.75 5.47 5.83
C PRO A 38 -24.02 6.81 5.16
N VAL A 39 -23.88 6.84 3.84
CA VAL A 39 -24.34 7.97 3.01
C VAL A 39 -25.87 7.91 2.90
N PRO A 40 -26.60 9.02 3.11
CA PRO A 40 -28.07 9.01 3.01
C PRO A 40 -28.54 8.79 1.56
N GLY A 41 -29.74 8.22 1.43
CA GLY A 41 -30.42 8.04 0.15
C GLY A 41 -30.24 6.67 -0.53
N ILE A 42 -29.67 5.68 0.15
CA ILE A 42 -29.48 4.32 -0.37
C ILE A 42 -30.20 3.30 0.51
N ASN A 43 -30.76 2.27 -0.17
CA ASN A 43 -31.37 1.13 0.49
C ASN A 43 -30.28 0.10 0.88
N PRO A 44 -30.00 -0.13 2.18
CA PRO A 44 -28.92 -0.99 2.62
C PRO A 44 -29.12 -2.47 2.27
N ASP A 45 -30.39 -2.94 2.23
CA ASP A 45 -30.68 -4.35 1.96
C ASP A 45 -30.41 -4.71 0.50
N GLN A 46 -30.77 -3.85 -0.42
CA GLN A 46 -30.50 -4.04 -1.84
C GLN A 46 -29.01 -3.90 -2.16
N LEU A 47 -28.33 -2.99 -1.51
CA LEU A 47 -26.89 -2.85 -1.63
C LEU A 47 -26.15 -4.12 -1.17
N ALA A 48 -26.56 -4.70 -0.04
CA ALA A 48 -25.99 -5.94 0.46
C ALA A 48 -26.22 -7.13 -0.50
N GLN A 49 -27.39 -7.20 -1.16
CA GLN A 49 -27.67 -8.21 -2.19
C GLN A 49 -26.78 -8.04 -3.42
N LEU A 50 -26.56 -6.81 -3.88
CA LEU A 50 -25.71 -6.51 -5.04
C LEU A 50 -24.26 -6.98 -4.78
N PHE A 51 -23.72 -6.71 -3.60
CA PHE A 51 -22.36 -7.16 -3.24
C PHE A 51 -22.26 -8.68 -3.05
N LYS A 52 -23.33 -9.35 -2.58
CA LYS A 52 -23.38 -10.82 -2.51
C LYS A 52 -23.41 -11.47 -3.89
N GLY A 53 -24.06 -10.85 -4.87
CA GLY A 53 -24.15 -11.36 -6.25
C GLY A 53 -22.86 -11.18 -7.07
N GLN A 54 -22.00 -10.25 -6.69
CA GLN A 54 -20.76 -9.92 -7.42
C GLN A 54 -19.48 -10.34 -6.67
N GLN A 55 -19.49 -11.50 -6.05
CA GLN A 55 -18.30 -12.03 -5.40
C GLN A 55 -17.17 -12.27 -6.42
N GLY A 56 -16.03 -11.58 -6.25
CA GLY A 56 -14.86 -11.69 -7.12
C GLY A 56 -14.67 -10.55 -8.15
N GLY A 57 -15.56 -9.55 -8.21
CA GLY A 57 -15.43 -8.42 -9.13
C GLY A 57 -14.53 -7.29 -8.62
N ILE A 58 -14.30 -6.29 -9.49
CA ILE A 58 -13.51 -5.08 -9.19
C ILE A 58 -14.04 -4.34 -7.96
N LEU A 59 -15.36 -4.32 -7.76
CA LEU A 59 -15.99 -3.70 -6.58
C LEU A 59 -15.53 -4.33 -5.27
N ASN A 60 -15.23 -5.63 -5.27
CA ASN A 60 -14.70 -6.30 -4.09
C ASN A 60 -13.27 -5.89 -3.75
N LEU A 61 -12.43 -5.60 -4.75
CA LEU A 61 -11.10 -5.03 -4.51
C LEU A 61 -11.21 -3.66 -3.86
N PHE A 62 -12.06 -2.77 -4.38
CA PHE A 62 -12.32 -1.48 -3.74
C PHE A 62 -12.83 -1.64 -2.30
N ASN A 63 -13.77 -2.54 -2.11
CA ASN A 63 -14.35 -2.80 -0.79
C ASN A 63 -13.30 -3.32 0.21
N MET A 64 -12.35 -4.13 -0.25
CA MET A 64 -11.25 -4.62 0.56
C MET A 64 -10.33 -3.47 1.02
N PHE A 65 -9.92 -2.58 0.10
CA PHE A 65 -9.06 -1.45 0.44
C PHE A 65 -9.77 -0.39 1.29
N SER A 66 -11.09 -0.26 1.17
CA SER A 66 -11.89 0.64 2.00
C SER A 66 -12.32 0.02 3.35
N GLY A 67 -11.92 -1.22 3.65
CA GLY A 67 -12.27 -1.89 4.91
C GLY A 67 -13.75 -2.22 5.06
N GLY A 68 -14.43 -2.53 3.94
CA GLY A 68 -15.86 -2.81 3.92
C GLY A 68 -16.74 -1.55 3.87
N ALA A 69 -16.15 -0.38 3.72
CA ALA A 69 -16.88 0.89 3.66
C ALA A 69 -17.74 1.01 2.39
N LEU A 70 -17.28 0.44 1.26
CA LEU A 70 -18.02 0.47 0.00
C LEU A 70 -19.27 -0.41 0.05
N SER A 71 -19.19 -1.61 0.63
CA SER A 71 -20.34 -2.53 0.74
C SER A 71 -21.47 -2.00 1.62
N ARG A 72 -21.16 -1.04 2.50
CA ARG A 72 -22.13 -0.32 3.33
C ARG A 72 -22.44 1.07 2.81
N PHE A 73 -21.78 1.48 1.73
CA PHE A 73 -21.80 2.83 1.16
C PHE A 73 -21.68 3.92 2.22
N THR A 74 -20.55 3.92 2.89
CA THR A 74 -20.26 4.88 3.96
C THR A 74 -19.51 6.09 3.44
N VAL A 75 -19.34 7.09 4.29
CA VAL A 75 -18.55 8.31 4.00
C VAL A 75 -17.15 7.98 3.47
N PHE A 76 -16.56 6.85 3.87
CA PHE A 76 -15.25 6.38 3.44
C PHE A 76 -15.33 5.32 2.32
N ALA A 77 -16.41 5.27 1.54
CA ALA A 77 -16.57 4.27 0.48
C ALA A 77 -15.48 4.31 -0.59
N LEU A 78 -14.99 5.50 -0.97
CA LEU A 78 -13.82 5.65 -1.85
C LEU A 78 -12.49 5.29 -1.19
N GLY A 79 -12.45 5.26 0.15
CA GLY A 79 -11.23 5.05 0.90
C GLY A 79 -10.15 6.07 0.58
N ILE A 80 -8.90 5.62 0.58
CA ILE A 80 -7.71 6.45 0.27
C ILE A 80 -7.25 6.30 -1.19
N MET A 81 -8.01 5.52 -2.02
CA MET A 81 -7.62 5.21 -3.39
C MET A 81 -7.44 6.44 -4.29
N PRO A 82 -8.31 7.48 -4.27
CA PRO A 82 -8.10 8.68 -5.07
C PRO A 82 -6.78 9.38 -4.77
N TYR A 83 -6.37 9.39 -3.51
CA TYR A 83 -5.08 9.96 -3.10
C TYR A 83 -3.90 9.13 -3.61
N ILE A 84 -3.98 7.80 -3.53
CA ILE A 84 -2.93 6.92 -4.06
C ILE A 84 -2.77 7.15 -5.56
N SER A 85 -3.87 7.17 -6.30
CA SER A 85 -3.86 7.42 -7.75
C SER A 85 -3.27 8.79 -8.10
N ALA A 86 -3.67 9.85 -7.39
CA ALA A 86 -3.12 11.19 -7.56
C ALA A 86 -1.60 11.22 -7.26
N SER A 87 -1.17 10.56 -6.18
CA SER A 87 0.23 10.48 -5.79
C SER A 87 1.08 9.78 -6.85
N ILE A 88 0.56 8.69 -7.45
CA ILE A 88 1.24 7.99 -8.55
C ILE A 88 1.40 8.91 -9.75
N VAL A 89 0.32 9.57 -10.16
CA VAL A 89 0.34 10.49 -11.30
C VAL A 89 1.38 11.60 -11.06
N MET A 90 1.40 12.22 -9.88
CA MET A 90 2.35 13.27 -9.56
C MET A 90 3.80 12.77 -9.51
N GLN A 91 4.04 11.56 -9.04
CA GLN A 91 5.36 10.93 -9.06
C GLN A 91 5.83 10.65 -10.49
N LEU A 92 4.97 10.14 -11.37
CA LEU A 92 5.25 9.94 -12.78
C LEU A 92 5.52 11.28 -13.49
N MET A 93 4.71 12.31 -13.23
CA MET A 93 4.88 13.66 -13.79
C MET A 93 6.24 14.28 -13.41
N GLY A 94 6.77 13.94 -12.23
CA GLY A 94 8.10 14.35 -11.80
C GLY A 94 9.25 13.84 -12.69
N TYR A 95 9.01 12.84 -13.56
CA TYR A 95 9.97 12.34 -14.54
C TYR A 95 9.66 12.77 -15.97
N VAL A 96 8.40 13.02 -16.27
CA VAL A 96 7.96 13.37 -17.63
C VAL A 96 8.07 14.87 -17.87
N LEU A 97 7.76 15.70 -16.86
CA LEU A 97 7.73 17.16 -16.99
C LEU A 97 8.93 17.81 -16.31
N PRO A 98 9.78 18.56 -17.08
CA PRO A 98 10.94 19.26 -16.53
C PRO A 98 10.62 20.23 -15.38
N ALA A 99 9.41 20.83 -15.39
CA ALA A 99 8.96 21.72 -14.33
C ALA A 99 8.84 21.03 -12.98
N PHE A 100 8.33 19.78 -12.94
CA PHE A 100 8.23 19.00 -11.71
C PHE A 100 9.58 18.46 -11.25
N GLU A 101 10.48 18.13 -12.19
CA GLU A 101 11.86 17.78 -11.88
C GLU A 101 12.61 18.93 -11.20
N GLN A 102 12.43 20.17 -11.68
CA GLN A 102 13.01 21.35 -11.04
C GLN A 102 12.47 21.56 -9.64
N MET A 103 11.13 21.46 -9.44
CA MET A 103 10.52 21.54 -8.11
C MET A 103 11.09 20.50 -7.15
N LYS A 104 11.33 19.27 -7.63
CA LYS A 104 11.94 18.22 -6.81
C LYS A 104 13.37 18.58 -6.35
N LYS A 105 14.12 19.33 -7.16
CA LYS A 105 15.47 19.83 -6.84
C LYS A 105 15.46 21.04 -5.89
N GLU A 106 14.34 21.75 -5.74
CA GLU A 106 14.18 22.88 -4.80
C GLU A 106 14.13 22.45 -3.31
N GLY A 107 14.24 21.16 -3.01
CA GLY A 107 14.23 20.64 -1.63
C GLY A 107 12.86 20.70 -0.96
N GLU A 108 12.80 21.15 0.29
CA GLU A 108 11.56 21.15 1.10
C GLU A 108 10.44 22.05 0.52
N ALA A 109 10.81 23.19 -0.07
CA ALA A 109 9.83 24.09 -0.69
C ALA A 109 9.15 23.44 -1.90
N GLY A 110 9.92 22.73 -2.73
CA GLY A 110 9.42 22.00 -3.88
C GLY A 110 8.56 20.79 -3.47
N LYS A 111 8.96 20.05 -2.43
CA LYS A 111 8.14 18.96 -1.88
C LYS A 111 6.77 19.44 -1.43
N ARG A 112 6.69 20.58 -0.75
CA ARG A 112 5.41 21.17 -0.31
C ARG A 112 4.50 21.50 -1.49
N LYS A 113 5.06 22.07 -2.58
CA LYS A 113 4.29 22.34 -3.82
C LYS A 113 3.76 21.03 -4.44
N ILE A 114 4.61 20.01 -4.57
CA ILE A 114 4.21 18.70 -5.11
C ILE A 114 3.09 18.08 -4.26
N THR A 115 3.21 18.12 -2.93
CA THR A 115 2.15 17.65 -2.02
C THR A 115 0.84 18.44 -2.22
N GLN A 116 0.92 19.74 -2.42
CA GLN A 116 -0.26 20.57 -2.70
C GLN A 116 -0.93 20.17 -4.02
N TYR A 117 -0.17 19.95 -5.08
CA TYR A 117 -0.70 19.46 -6.36
C TYR A 117 -1.31 18.05 -6.22
N THR A 118 -0.70 17.18 -5.42
CA THR A 118 -1.26 15.86 -5.12
C THR A 118 -2.62 15.98 -4.43
N ARG A 119 -2.77 16.88 -3.46
CA ARG A 119 -4.06 17.13 -2.77
C ARG A 119 -5.13 17.63 -3.75
N ILE A 120 -4.78 18.59 -4.61
CA ILE A 120 -5.71 19.10 -5.65
C ILE A 120 -6.11 17.99 -6.62
N GLY A 121 -5.13 17.19 -7.08
CA GLY A 121 -5.39 16.03 -7.92
C GLY A 121 -6.28 14.99 -7.26
N THR A 122 -6.12 14.78 -5.95
CA THR A 122 -6.98 13.90 -5.15
C THR A 122 -8.42 14.38 -5.14
N VAL A 123 -8.67 15.68 -4.94
CA VAL A 123 -10.02 16.25 -5.00
C VAL A 123 -10.64 16.03 -6.37
N GLY A 124 -9.91 16.32 -7.44
CA GLY A 124 -10.38 16.11 -8.81
C GLY A 124 -10.76 14.65 -9.10
N LEU A 125 -9.89 13.72 -8.75
CA LEU A 125 -10.17 12.28 -8.91
C LEU A 125 -11.31 11.80 -8.01
N ALA A 126 -11.40 12.29 -6.78
CA ALA A 126 -12.48 11.93 -5.86
C ALA A 126 -13.85 12.42 -6.38
N ILE A 127 -13.93 13.64 -6.91
CA ILE A 127 -15.16 14.16 -7.54
C ILE A 127 -15.55 13.26 -8.74
N PHE A 128 -14.58 12.96 -9.60
CA PHE A 128 -14.82 12.15 -10.77
C PHE A 128 -15.29 10.74 -10.41
N GLN A 129 -14.62 10.06 -9.48
CA GLN A 129 -14.97 8.72 -9.03
C GLN A 129 -16.31 8.68 -8.27
N SER A 130 -16.58 9.66 -7.40
CA SER A 130 -17.84 9.73 -6.67
C SER A 130 -19.05 9.97 -7.57
N LEU A 131 -18.88 10.83 -8.60
CA LEU A 131 -19.91 11.05 -9.62
C LEU A 131 -20.24 9.77 -10.37
N GLY A 132 -19.23 9.00 -10.77
CA GLY A 132 -19.44 7.76 -11.44
C GLY A 132 -20.10 6.70 -10.61
N ILE A 133 -19.71 6.56 -9.36
CA ILE A 133 -20.38 5.65 -8.43
C ILE A 133 -21.84 6.07 -8.24
N ALA A 134 -22.12 7.36 -8.07
CA ALA A 134 -23.49 7.86 -7.92
C ALA A 134 -24.34 7.50 -9.14
N MET A 135 -23.83 7.73 -10.37
CA MET A 135 -24.54 7.37 -11.62
C MET A 135 -24.73 5.87 -11.78
N ALA A 136 -23.73 5.06 -11.42
CA ALA A 136 -23.82 3.61 -11.47
C ALA A 136 -24.88 3.05 -10.50
N LEU A 137 -24.98 3.64 -9.30
CA LEU A 137 -25.99 3.24 -8.31
C LEU A 137 -27.39 3.66 -8.71
N GLU A 138 -27.58 4.83 -9.33
CA GLU A 138 -28.87 5.27 -9.88
C GLU A 138 -29.35 4.37 -11.02
N GLY A 139 -28.44 3.81 -11.82
CA GLY A 139 -28.77 2.86 -12.88
C GLY A 139 -29.32 1.53 -12.37
N THR A 140 -29.17 1.23 -11.08
CA THR A 140 -29.68 0.02 -10.46
C THR A 140 -31.07 0.27 -9.84
N GLN A 141 -32.11 -0.34 -10.40
CA GLN A 141 -33.49 -0.11 -9.96
C GLN A 141 -33.69 -0.42 -8.48
N GLY A 142 -34.28 0.54 -7.73
CA GLY A 142 -34.66 0.39 -6.35
C GLY A 142 -33.53 0.55 -5.33
N LEU A 143 -32.28 0.75 -5.75
CA LEU A 143 -31.13 0.92 -4.85
C LEU A 143 -31.11 2.34 -4.24
N VAL A 144 -31.43 3.35 -5.04
CA VAL A 144 -31.51 4.75 -4.61
C VAL A 144 -32.97 5.09 -4.31
N ILE A 145 -33.23 5.69 -3.13
CA ILE A 145 -34.58 6.04 -2.68
C ILE A 145 -35.16 7.13 -3.55
N ASP A 146 -34.41 8.23 -3.73
CA ASP A 146 -34.80 9.39 -4.54
C ASP A 146 -33.69 9.67 -5.59
N PRO A 147 -33.76 9.04 -6.77
CA PRO A 147 -32.79 9.28 -7.84
C PRO A 147 -32.92 10.71 -8.39
N GLY A 148 -31.78 11.41 -8.56
CA GLY A 148 -31.76 12.75 -9.11
C GLY A 148 -30.54 13.56 -8.73
N PHE A 149 -30.54 14.82 -9.15
CA PHE A 149 -29.42 15.75 -8.93
C PHE A 149 -29.08 15.92 -7.43
N GLY A 150 -30.07 15.91 -6.55
CA GLY A 150 -29.89 16.01 -5.11
C GLY A 150 -29.07 14.85 -4.54
N PHE A 151 -29.39 13.62 -4.92
CA PHE A 151 -28.63 12.42 -4.53
C PHE A 151 -27.19 12.47 -5.03
N ARG A 152 -26.98 12.82 -6.31
CA ARG A 152 -25.63 12.92 -6.90
C ARG A 152 -24.80 13.96 -6.15
N LEU A 153 -25.34 15.15 -5.89
CA LEU A 153 -24.63 16.21 -5.18
C LEU A 153 -24.27 15.78 -3.76
N THR A 154 -25.24 15.25 -3.02
CA THR A 154 -25.00 14.76 -1.64
C THR A 154 -23.94 13.68 -1.61
N THR A 155 -24.01 12.70 -2.51
CA THR A 155 -23.04 11.62 -2.61
C THR A 155 -21.64 12.14 -2.92
N VAL A 156 -21.52 13.02 -3.93
CA VAL A 156 -20.21 13.59 -4.31
C VAL A 156 -19.60 14.36 -3.14
N VAL A 157 -20.35 15.27 -2.52
CA VAL A 157 -19.85 16.08 -1.40
C VAL A 157 -19.42 15.19 -0.23
N THR A 158 -20.23 14.19 0.11
CA THR A 158 -19.96 13.28 1.24
C THR A 158 -18.72 12.43 1.00
N LEU A 159 -18.60 11.82 -0.18
CA LEU A 159 -17.47 10.94 -0.52
C LEU A 159 -16.17 11.73 -0.67
N VAL A 160 -16.21 12.92 -1.28
CA VAL A 160 -15.04 13.80 -1.40
C VAL A 160 -14.59 14.25 -0.02
N ALA A 161 -15.51 14.69 0.84
CA ALA A 161 -15.19 15.08 2.21
C ALA A 161 -14.57 13.92 3.00
N GLY A 162 -15.11 12.70 2.85
CA GLY A 162 -14.56 11.48 3.46
C GLY A 162 -13.14 11.18 2.99
N THR A 163 -12.88 11.23 1.69
CA THR A 163 -11.55 11.01 1.11
C THR A 163 -10.54 12.05 1.60
N MET A 164 -10.92 13.33 1.62
CA MET A 164 -10.05 14.40 2.10
C MET A 164 -9.76 14.27 3.59
N PHE A 165 -10.75 13.86 4.38
CA PHE A 165 -10.55 13.57 5.80
C PHE A 165 -9.57 12.39 6.01
N LEU A 166 -9.70 11.30 5.24
CA LEU A 166 -8.78 10.16 5.33
C LEU A 166 -7.35 10.54 4.92
N MET A 167 -7.20 11.35 3.89
CA MET A 167 -5.90 11.88 3.48
C MET A 167 -5.27 12.69 4.61
N TRP A 168 -6.02 13.64 5.19
CA TRP A 168 -5.55 14.43 6.33
C TRP A 168 -5.22 13.56 7.55
N LEU A 169 -6.06 12.56 7.85
CA LEU A 169 -5.82 11.62 8.94
C LEU A 169 -4.53 10.82 8.72
N GLY A 170 -4.27 10.35 7.51
CA GLY A 170 -3.03 9.66 7.12
C GLY A 170 -1.79 10.54 7.29
N GLU A 171 -1.88 11.82 6.91
CA GLU A 171 -0.82 12.80 7.14
C GLU A 171 -0.57 13.02 8.63
N GLN A 172 -1.63 13.18 9.45
CA GLN A 172 -1.50 13.33 10.89
C GLN A 172 -0.88 12.09 11.56
N ILE A 173 -1.22 10.89 11.13
CA ILE A 173 -0.59 9.66 11.62
C ILE A 173 0.90 9.64 11.28
N THR A 174 1.29 10.08 10.08
CA THR A 174 2.69 10.15 9.65
C THR A 174 3.47 11.18 10.46
N GLU A 175 2.90 12.34 10.76
CA GLU A 175 3.57 13.42 11.49
C GLU A 175 3.64 13.18 13.00
N ARG A 176 2.55 12.74 13.60
CA ARG A 176 2.40 12.64 15.08
C ARG A 176 2.40 11.22 15.61
N GLY A 177 2.22 10.22 14.75
CA GLY A 177 2.21 8.81 15.10
C GLY A 177 3.56 8.13 14.85
N LEU A 178 3.49 6.89 14.44
CA LEU A 178 4.61 6.04 14.03
C LEU A 178 4.28 5.44 12.67
N GLY A 179 5.22 5.50 11.76
CA GLY A 179 5.07 4.87 10.46
C GLY A 179 4.46 5.74 9.37
N ASN A 180 4.25 5.14 8.20
CA ASN A 180 3.54 5.78 7.12
C ASN A 180 2.03 5.66 7.36
N GLY A 181 1.37 6.78 7.68
CA GLY A 181 -0.05 6.81 8.04
C GLY A 181 -0.98 6.27 6.96
N ILE A 182 -0.63 6.47 5.69
CA ILE A 182 -1.41 5.96 4.55
C ILE A 182 -1.36 4.44 4.52
N SER A 183 -0.17 3.86 4.63
CA SER A 183 0.01 2.40 4.69
C SER A 183 -0.71 1.77 5.88
N ILE A 184 -0.71 2.45 7.02
CA ILE A 184 -1.40 2.01 8.23
C ILE A 184 -2.93 2.06 8.05
N LEU A 185 -3.47 3.08 7.39
CA LEU A 185 -4.91 3.14 7.10
C LEU A 185 -5.34 2.04 6.13
N ILE A 186 -4.55 1.75 5.10
CA ILE A 186 -4.80 0.61 4.19
C ILE A 186 -4.74 -0.70 4.96
N PHE A 187 -3.71 -0.89 5.78
CA PHE A 187 -3.58 -2.05 6.66
C PHE A 187 -4.81 -2.22 7.57
N ALA A 188 -5.25 -1.15 8.23
CA ALA A 188 -6.41 -1.18 9.11
C ALA A 188 -7.71 -1.56 8.36
N GLY A 189 -7.88 -1.06 7.13
CA GLY A 189 -8.98 -1.45 6.24
C GLY A 189 -8.97 -2.94 5.93
N ILE A 190 -7.84 -3.46 5.49
CA ILE A 190 -7.69 -4.88 5.15
C ILE A 190 -7.82 -5.78 6.39
N ALA A 191 -7.15 -5.42 7.50
CA ALA A 191 -7.21 -6.18 8.75
C ALA A 191 -8.62 -6.27 9.32
N ALA A 192 -9.44 -5.25 9.12
CA ALA A 192 -10.85 -5.26 9.54
C ALA A 192 -11.72 -6.29 8.79
N GLY A 193 -11.29 -6.73 7.61
CA GLY A 193 -11.94 -7.79 6.83
C GLY A 193 -11.59 -9.22 7.30
N LEU A 194 -10.49 -9.39 8.05
CA LEU A 194 -10.00 -10.70 8.47
C LEU A 194 -11.02 -11.54 9.26
N PRO A 195 -11.70 -11.00 10.29
CA PRO A 195 -12.68 -11.77 11.04
C PRO A 195 -13.82 -12.29 10.15
N ASN A 196 -14.29 -11.47 9.21
CA ASN A 196 -15.36 -11.86 8.28
C ASN A 196 -14.89 -12.94 7.30
N ALA A 197 -13.65 -12.88 6.84
CA ALA A 197 -13.06 -13.90 5.97
C ALA A 197 -12.93 -15.25 6.69
N ILE A 198 -12.49 -15.25 7.94
CA ILE A 198 -12.39 -16.45 8.77
C ILE A 198 -13.79 -17.01 9.05
N GLY A 199 -14.75 -16.15 9.43
CA GLY A 199 -16.16 -16.54 9.63
C GLY A 199 -16.78 -17.14 8.37
N GLY A 200 -16.54 -16.55 7.19
CA GLY A 200 -16.99 -17.07 5.91
C GLY A 200 -16.41 -18.45 5.58
N LEU A 201 -15.14 -18.69 5.89
CA LEU A 201 -14.51 -20.01 5.72
C LEU A 201 -15.20 -21.08 6.58
N PHE A 202 -15.48 -20.78 7.85
CA PHE A 202 -16.20 -21.69 8.75
C PHE A 202 -17.62 -21.95 8.26
N GLU A 203 -18.32 -20.94 7.74
CA GLU A 203 -19.66 -21.09 7.20
C GLU A 203 -19.69 -22.02 5.98
N LEU A 204 -18.71 -21.91 5.08
CA LEU A 204 -18.59 -22.81 3.91
C LEU A 204 -18.37 -24.27 4.32
N VAL A 205 -17.61 -24.49 5.37
CA VAL A 205 -17.41 -25.84 5.91
C VAL A 205 -18.72 -26.34 6.58
N ARG A 206 -19.40 -25.47 7.32
CA ARG A 206 -20.66 -25.81 8.01
C ARG A 206 -21.79 -26.12 7.04
N THR A 207 -21.87 -25.40 5.94
CA THR A 207 -22.89 -25.62 4.88
C THR A 207 -22.59 -26.80 3.96
N GLY A 208 -21.39 -27.41 4.09
CA GLY A 208 -20.97 -28.51 3.24
C GLY A 208 -20.53 -28.09 1.84
N ALA A 209 -20.45 -26.77 1.57
CA ALA A 209 -19.98 -26.23 0.29
C ALA A 209 -18.48 -26.46 0.10
N MET A 210 -17.74 -26.68 1.18
CA MET A 210 -16.31 -26.97 1.17
C MET A 210 -16.00 -28.15 2.11
N ALA A 211 -15.16 -29.08 1.61
CA ALA A 211 -14.68 -30.16 2.45
C ALA A 211 -13.80 -29.63 3.60
N PRO A 212 -13.96 -30.13 4.85
CA PRO A 212 -13.15 -29.68 5.99
C PRO A 212 -11.63 -29.77 5.75
N LEU A 213 -11.20 -30.79 5.02
CA LEU A 213 -9.79 -30.98 4.65
C LEU A 213 -9.27 -29.86 3.74
N ALA A 214 -10.10 -29.37 2.81
CA ALA A 214 -9.75 -28.26 1.95
C ALA A 214 -9.60 -26.94 2.76
N ALA A 215 -10.44 -26.71 3.75
CA ALA A 215 -10.32 -25.54 4.63
C ALA A 215 -9.02 -25.57 5.46
N ILE A 216 -8.65 -26.74 6.00
CA ILE A 216 -7.37 -26.93 6.71
C ILE A 216 -6.18 -26.67 5.77
N PHE A 217 -6.25 -27.19 4.54
CA PHE A 217 -5.20 -26.95 3.53
C PHE A 217 -5.05 -25.47 3.21
N ILE A 218 -6.16 -24.73 3.06
CA ILE A 218 -6.14 -23.29 2.80
C ILE A 218 -5.50 -22.52 3.97
N VAL A 219 -5.86 -22.82 5.21
CA VAL A 219 -5.25 -22.19 6.39
C VAL A 219 -3.76 -22.48 6.47
N ALA A 220 -3.35 -23.73 6.24
CA ALA A 220 -1.95 -24.13 6.19
C ALA A 220 -1.18 -23.39 5.09
N LEU A 221 -1.79 -23.23 3.91
CA LEU A 221 -1.21 -22.47 2.80
C LEU A 221 -1.02 -21.00 3.14
N VAL A 222 -2.02 -20.34 3.78
CA VAL A 222 -1.91 -18.94 4.22
C VAL A 222 -0.77 -18.77 5.22
N ILE A 223 -0.63 -19.68 6.18
CA ILE A 223 0.47 -19.65 7.15
C ILE A 223 1.82 -19.82 6.45
N LEU A 224 1.92 -20.77 5.52
CA LEU A 224 3.14 -21.02 4.75
C LEU A 224 3.55 -19.81 3.91
N VAL A 225 2.59 -19.19 3.21
CA VAL A 225 2.82 -17.98 2.40
C VAL A 225 3.22 -16.82 3.30
N THR A 226 2.57 -16.64 4.44
CA THR A 226 2.93 -15.60 5.41
C THR A 226 4.37 -15.80 5.91
N TYR A 227 4.74 -17.01 6.26
CA TYR A 227 6.11 -17.33 6.66
C TYR A 227 7.13 -17.04 5.55
N PHE A 228 6.82 -17.43 4.32
CA PHE A 228 7.66 -17.17 3.16
C PHE A 228 7.82 -15.66 2.89
N VAL A 229 6.73 -14.89 2.98
CA VAL A 229 6.75 -13.42 2.85
C VAL A 229 7.65 -12.79 3.91
N VAL A 230 7.49 -13.15 5.17
CA VAL A 230 8.34 -12.67 6.28
C VAL A 230 9.81 -13.01 6.05
N PHE A 231 10.09 -14.24 5.58
CA PHE A 231 11.45 -14.69 5.30
C PHE A 231 12.12 -13.84 4.21
N VAL A 232 11.41 -13.59 3.10
CA VAL A 232 11.93 -12.81 1.96
C VAL A 232 12.08 -11.33 2.33
N GLU A 233 11.10 -10.75 3.01
CA GLU A 233 11.13 -9.33 3.42
C GLU A 233 12.24 -9.01 4.44
N ARG A 234 12.65 -9.99 5.25
CA ARG A 234 13.82 -9.86 6.13
C ARG A 234 15.14 -10.02 5.40
N GLY A 235 15.11 -10.55 4.17
CA GLY A 235 16.28 -10.77 3.34
C GLY A 235 17.01 -9.46 2.98
N GLN A 236 18.30 -9.39 3.28
CA GLN A 236 19.14 -8.24 2.97
C GLN A 236 20.46 -8.69 2.33
N ARG A 237 20.86 -8.02 1.26
CA ARG A 237 22.20 -8.15 0.70
C ARG A 237 23.10 -7.13 1.39
N LYS A 238 24.06 -7.61 2.16
CA LYS A 238 25.06 -6.79 2.86
C LYS A 238 26.28 -6.61 1.96
N ILE A 239 26.55 -5.39 1.50
CA ILE A 239 27.76 -5.05 0.75
C ILE A 239 28.80 -4.58 1.76
N LEU A 240 29.99 -5.23 1.76
CA LEU A 240 31.09 -4.84 2.63
C LEU A 240 31.64 -3.47 2.23
N VAL A 241 31.75 -2.58 3.21
CA VAL A 241 32.30 -1.23 3.06
C VAL A 241 33.39 -1.05 4.08
N ASN A 242 34.58 -0.69 3.63
CA ASN A 242 35.73 -0.42 4.49
C ASN A 242 35.98 1.08 4.58
N TYR A 243 36.25 1.56 5.79
CA TYR A 243 36.70 2.94 6.02
C TYR A 243 38.23 2.99 6.02
N ALA A 244 38.79 4.02 5.38
CA ALA A 244 40.22 4.25 5.40
C ALA A 244 40.75 4.46 6.82
N ARG A 245 41.92 3.88 7.14
CA ARG A 245 42.59 4.12 8.41
C ARG A 245 42.96 5.61 8.50
N ARG A 246 42.56 6.27 9.58
CA ARG A 246 43.00 7.64 9.87
C ARG A 246 44.06 7.63 10.95
N GLN A 247 45.17 8.23 10.66
CA GLN A 247 46.21 8.53 11.64
C GLN A 247 46.09 9.98 12.08
N VAL A 248 45.84 10.20 13.35
CA VAL A 248 45.81 11.54 13.96
C VAL A 248 46.90 11.57 15.02
N GLY A 249 48.05 12.21 14.70
CA GLY A 249 49.25 12.15 15.52
C GLY A 249 49.82 10.74 15.64
N ASN A 250 50.17 10.34 16.88
CA ASN A 250 50.68 8.99 17.16
C ASN A 250 49.60 7.90 17.36
N LYS A 251 48.32 8.24 17.25
CA LYS A 251 47.21 7.29 17.37
C LYS A 251 46.68 6.90 16.00
N VAL A 252 46.74 5.60 15.69
CA VAL A 252 46.13 5.02 14.50
C VAL A 252 44.74 4.53 14.87
N TYR A 253 43.71 5.20 14.34
CA TYR A 253 42.34 4.71 14.42
C TYR A 253 42.17 3.64 13.34
N GLY A 254 41.99 2.38 13.76
CA GLY A 254 41.80 1.25 12.87
C GLY A 254 40.62 1.46 11.93
N GLY A 255 40.79 1.10 10.68
CA GLY A 255 39.68 1.11 9.71
C GLY A 255 38.57 0.16 10.20
N GLN A 256 37.39 0.69 10.44
CA GLN A 256 36.22 -0.11 10.74
C GLN A 256 35.62 -0.64 9.43
N SER A 257 35.28 -1.92 9.40
CA SER A 257 34.50 -2.50 8.33
C SER A 257 33.01 -2.38 8.71
N SER A 258 32.21 -1.83 7.82
CA SER A 258 30.77 -1.73 7.93
C SER A 258 30.12 -2.42 6.75
N HIS A 259 28.79 -2.55 6.79
CA HIS A 259 28.04 -3.14 5.71
C HIS A 259 26.95 -2.18 5.25
N LEU A 260 26.80 -2.03 3.93
CA LEU A 260 25.66 -1.35 3.33
C LEU A 260 24.54 -2.39 3.13
N PRO A 261 23.44 -2.34 3.93
CA PRO A 261 22.34 -3.27 3.77
C PRO A 261 21.44 -2.83 2.62
N LEU A 262 21.22 -3.69 1.63
CA LEU A 262 20.23 -3.52 0.59
C LEU A 262 19.13 -4.55 0.81
N LYS A 263 17.88 -4.12 1.02
CA LYS A 263 16.74 -5.04 1.13
C LYS A 263 16.53 -5.79 -0.18
N LEU A 264 16.07 -7.03 -0.13
CA LEU A 264 15.68 -7.81 -1.30
C LEU A 264 14.51 -7.15 -2.03
N ASN A 265 13.54 -6.69 -1.25
CA ASN A 265 12.42 -5.88 -1.73
C ASN A 265 12.59 -4.43 -1.27
N MET A 266 13.21 -3.58 -2.11
CA MET A 266 13.36 -2.15 -1.83
C MET A 266 12.07 -1.37 -2.04
N ALA A 267 11.19 -1.87 -2.89
CA ALA A 267 9.94 -1.21 -3.26
C ALA A 267 8.80 -1.44 -2.24
N GLY A 268 8.92 -2.44 -1.37
CA GLY A 268 7.91 -2.76 -0.36
C GLY A 268 6.57 -3.19 -0.97
N VAL A 269 5.47 -2.71 -0.40
CA VAL A 269 4.10 -3.01 -0.84
C VAL A 269 3.55 -2.03 -1.88
N ILE A 270 4.29 -1.00 -2.23
CA ILE A 270 3.81 0.09 -3.10
C ILE A 270 3.53 -0.39 -4.53
N PRO A 271 4.37 -1.23 -5.17
CA PRO A 271 4.12 -1.68 -6.54
C PRO A 271 2.79 -2.40 -6.75
N PRO A 272 2.37 -3.37 -5.93
CA PRO A 272 1.05 -4.00 -6.05
C PRO A 272 -0.11 -3.02 -5.86
N ILE A 273 0.02 -2.06 -4.93
CA ILE A 273 -0.99 -1.03 -4.70
C ILE A 273 -1.11 -0.13 -5.93
N PHE A 274 0.01 0.25 -6.53
CA PHE A 274 0.04 1.08 -7.74
C PHE A 274 -0.53 0.32 -8.94
N ALA A 275 -0.15 -0.94 -9.13
CA ALA A 275 -0.67 -1.79 -10.19
C ALA A 275 -2.20 -1.94 -10.10
N SER A 276 -2.74 -2.22 -8.92
CA SER A 276 -4.19 -2.31 -8.71
C SER A 276 -4.89 -0.97 -8.97
N SER A 277 -4.33 0.14 -8.50
CA SER A 277 -4.90 1.49 -8.70
C SER A 277 -4.97 1.87 -10.18
N ILE A 278 -3.93 1.57 -10.97
CA ILE A 278 -3.92 1.86 -12.41
C ILE A 278 -4.93 1.02 -13.17
N ILE A 279 -5.13 -0.24 -12.79
CA ILE A 279 -6.14 -1.08 -13.44
C ILE A 279 -7.55 -0.61 -13.09
N LEU A 280 -7.76 -0.15 -11.86
CA LEU A 280 -9.07 0.30 -11.39
C LEU A 280 -9.53 1.61 -12.05
N LEU A 281 -8.63 2.52 -12.41
CA LEU A 281 -9.00 3.77 -13.07
C LEU A 281 -9.72 3.56 -14.42
N PRO A 282 -9.15 2.86 -15.43
CA PRO A 282 -9.83 2.63 -16.71
C PRO A 282 -11.13 1.85 -16.56
N THR A 283 -11.15 0.84 -15.71
CA THR A 283 -12.33 -0.01 -15.51
C THR A 283 -13.51 0.74 -14.91
N THR A 284 -13.26 1.68 -13.97
CA THR A 284 -14.30 2.57 -13.44
C THR A 284 -14.81 3.51 -14.51
N VAL A 285 -13.94 4.13 -15.31
CA VAL A 285 -14.35 5.01 -16.44
C VAL A 285 -15.22 4.27 -17.42
N VAL A 286 -14.79 3.07 -17.81
CA VAL A 286 -15.55 2.24 -18.77
C VAL A 286 -16.92 1.87 -18.23
N SER A 287 -17.05 1.53 -16.95
CA SER A 287 -18.33 1.20 -16.33
C SER A 287 -19.35 2.35 -16.40
N TRP A 288 -18.89 3.60 -16.46
CA TRP A 288 -19.77 4.79 -16.56
C TRP A 288 -20.18 5.14 -17.99
N VAL A 289 -19.23 5.01 -18.92
CA VAL A 289 -19.47 5.36 -20.33
C VAL A 289 -20.26 4.28 -21.07
N SER A 290 -20.28 3.05 -20.53
CA SER A 290 -20.83 1.87 -21.22
C SER A 290 -22.36 1.75 -21.22
N THR A 291 -23.12 2.80 -20.91
CA THR A 291 -24.60 2.80 -20.90
C THR A 291 -25.23 2.91 -22.30
N GLY A 292 -24.45 3.12 -23.37
CA GLY A 292 -24.93 3.24 -24.74
C GLY A 292 -24.59 2.04 -25.63
N ASP A 293 -25.41 1.80 -26.70
CA ASP A 293 -25.18 0.71 -27.65
C ASP A 293 -23.89 0.86 -28.48
N GLY A 294 -23.34 2.06 -28.61
CA GLY A 294 -22.09 2.34 -29.32
C GLY A 294 -20.80 1.96 -28.56
N THR A 295 -20.92 1.50 -27.32
CA THR A 295 -19.77 1.29 -26.42
C THR A 295 -19.47 -0.19 -26.14
N ARG A 296 -19.91 -1.11 -27.01
CA ARG A 296 -19.67 -2.56 -26.85
C ARG A 296 -18.19 -2.91 -26.69
N TRP A 297 -17.33 -2.34 -27.50
CA TRP A 297 -15.89 -2.56 -27.45
C TRP A 297 -15.26 -2.15 -26.10
N LEU A 298 -15.82 -1.12 -25.43
CA LEU A 298 -15.38 -0.71 -24.08
C LEU A 298 -15.79 -1.74 -23.04
N ARG A 299 -16.98 -2.33 -23.16
CA ARG A 299 -17.43 -3.43 -22.27
C ARG A 299 -16.57 -4.67 -22.44
N ASP A 300 -16.18 -4.99 -23.68
CA ASP A 300 -15.31 -6.14 -23.96
C ASP A 300 -13.93 -5.94 -23.33
N ILE A 301 -13.37 -4.72 -23.39
CA ILE A 301 -12.13 -4.38 -22.71
C ILE A 301 -12.30 -4.47 -21.19
N ALA A 302 -13.38 -3.92 -20.62
CA ALA A 302 -13.63 -3.99 -19.18
C ALA A 302 -13.82 -5.43 -18.70
N SER A 303 -14.52 -6.27 -19.48
CA SER A 303 -14.69 -7.69 -19.16
C SER A 303 -13.35 -8.46 -19.21
N ALA A 304 -12.50 -8.14 -20.20
CA ALA A 304 -11.17 -8.74 -20.33
C ALA A 304 -10.21 -8.32 -19.20
N LEU A 305 -10.39 -7.10 -18.66
CA LEU A 305 -9.63 -6.58 -17.50
C LEU A 305 -10.30 -6.91 -16.16
N SER A 306 -11.32 -7.77 -16.13
CA SER A 306 -11.92 -8.22 -14.88
C SER A 306 -11.03 -9.24 -14.15
N PRO A 307 -11.00 -9.22 -12.81
CA PRO A 307 -10.27 -10.22 -12.02
C PRO A 307 -10.66 -11.65 -12.43
N GLY A 308 -9.65 -12.51 -12.56
CA GLY A 308 -9.85 -13.89 -13.01
C GLY A 308 -9.68 -14.11 -14.51
N GLN A 309 -9.56 -13.08 -15.33
CA GLN A 309 -9.26 -13.22 -16.76
C GLN A 309 -7.75 -13.33 -17.02
N PRO A 310 -7.29 -14.14 -17.98
CA PRO A 310 -5.86 -14.28 -18.29
C PRO A 310 -5.18 -12.96 -18.67
N ILE A 311 -5.89 -12.08 -19.35
CA ILE A 311 -5.40 -10.76 -19.75
C ILE A 311 -5.19 -9.88 -18.53
N TYR A 312 -6.12 -9.90 -17.57
CA TYR A 312 -5.98 -9.19 -16.29
C TYR A 312 -4.73 -9.66 -15.55
N VAL A 313 -4.55 -10.99 -15.42
CA VAL A 313 -3.40 -11.59 -14.71
C VAL A 313 -2.08 -11.18 -15.35
N ALA A 314 -1.99 -11.24 -16.68
CA ALA A 314 -0.79 -10.86 -17.43
C ALA A 314 -0.49 -9.35 -17.28
N PHE A 315 -1.50 -8.50 -17.41
CA PHE A 315 -1.35 -7.05 -17.27
C PHE A 315 -0.98 -6.65 -15.84
N TYR A 316 -1.61 -7.27 -14.85
CA TYR A 316 -1.32 -7.04 -13.43
C TYR A 316 0.10 -7.44 -13.08
N ALA A 317 0.57 -8.62 -13.54
CA ALA A 317 1.94 -9.06 -13.37
C ALA A 317 2.95 -8.08 -14.00
N ALA A 318 2.71 -7.68 -15.25
CA ALA A 318 3.55 -6.72 -15.95
C ALA A 318 3.59 -5.35 -15.24
N ALA A 319 2.45 -4.88 -14.74
CA ALA A 319 2.35 -3.64 -13.98
C ALA A 319 3.14 -3.71 -12.65
N ILE A 320 3.03 -4.81 -11.91
CA ILE A 320 3.81 -5.01 -10.67
C ILE A 320 5.31 -4.95 -10.98
N VAL A 321 5.77 -5.68 -11.99
CA VAL A 321 7.20 -5.67 -12.36
C VAL A 321 7.65 -4.27 -12.75
N PHE A 322 6.89 -3.58 -13.60
CA PHE A 322 7.19 -2.20 -13.99
C PHE A 322 7.31 -1.27 -12.78
N PHE A 323 6.33 -1.30 -11.87
CA PHE A 323 6.36 -0.44 -10.67
C PHE A 323 7.44 -0.82 -9.67
N CYS A 324 7.84 -2.09 -9.58
CA CYS A 324 8.99 -2.48 -8.77
C CYS A 324 10.27 -1.79 -9.24
N PHE A 325 10.56 -1.82 -10.53
CA PHE A 325 11.73 -1.13 -11.08
C PHE A 325 11.60 0.39 -10.98
N PHE A 326 10.45 0.92 -11.34
CA PHE A 326 10.19 2.36 -11.29
C PHE A 326 10.36 2.91 -9.87
N TYR A 327 9.73 2.28 -8.88
CA TYR A 327 9.77 2.76 -7.51
C TYR A 327 11.16 2.59 -6.88
N THR A 328 11.85 1.51 -7.17
CA THR A 328 13.23 1.30 -6.70
C THR A 328 14.16 2.39 -7.24
N ALA A 329 14.04 2.74 -8.53
CA ALA A 329 14.80 3.83 -9.13
C ALA A 329 14.44 5.21 -8.53
N LEU A 330 13.20 5.38 -8.05
CA LEU A 330 12.74 6.60 -7.40
C LEU A 330 13.32 6.79 -6.00
N VAL A 331 13.34 5.72 -5.22
CA VAL A 331 13.68 5.75 -3.78
C VAL A 331 15.18 5.68 -3.56
N PHE A 332 15.90 4.96 -4.41
CA PHE A 332 17.32 4.73 -4.23
C PHE A 332 18.17 5.35 -5.33
N ASN A 333 18.99 6.34 -4.94
CA ASN A 333 19.94 6.96 -5.85
C ASN A 333 21.35 6.40 -5.65
N SER A 334 21.77 5.51 -6.55
CA SER A 334 23.08 4.84 -6.50
C SER A 334 24.24 5.83 -6.57
N ARG A 335 24.13 6.93 -7.35
CA ARG A 335 25.18 7.95 -7.47
C ARG A 335 25.34 8.73 -6.18
N GLU A 336 24.26 9.20 -5.60
CA GLU A 336 24.28 9.95 -4.34
C GLU A 336 24.85 9.10 -3.20
N THR A 337 24.46 7.81 -3.14
CA THR A 337 25.01 6.86 -2.17
C THR A 337 26.52 6.67 -2.36
N ALA A 338 26.99 6.50 -3.60
CA ALA A 338 28.42 6.37 -3.90
C ALA A 338 29.21 7.64 -3.56
N ASP A 339 28.65 8.83 -3.82
CA ASP A 339 29.27 10.11 -3.48
C ASP A 339 29.35 10.33 -1.97
N ASN A 340 28.31 9.93 -1.23
CA ASN A 340 28.30 9.97 0.23
C ASN A 340 29.34 9.00 0.83
N LEU A 341 29.48 7.80 0.30
CA LEU A 341 30.55 6.87 0.67
C LEU A 341 31.94 7.47 0.40
N LYS A 342 32.13 8.08 -0.78
CA LYS A 342 33.39 8.74 -1.12
C LYS A 342 33.71 9.90 -0.18
N LYS A 343 32.74 10.75 0.15
CA LYS A 343 32.89 11.88 1.08
C LYS A 343 33.23 11.42 2.49
N SER A 344 32.68 10.29 2.94
CA SER A 344 32.98 9.70 4.25
C SER A 344 34.29 8.89 4.28
N GLY A 345 35.03 8.81 3.17
CA GLY A 345 36.27 8.04 3.08
C GLY A 345 36.04 6.52 3.08
N ALA A 346 34.83 6.09 2.79
CA ALA A 346 34.45 4.68 2.71
C ALA A 346 34.59 4.17 1.27
N PHE A 347 35.00 2.93 1.13
CA PHE A 347 35.16 2.27 -0.18
C PHE A 347 34.73 0.80 -0.12
N ILE A 348 34.29 0.30 -1.27
CA ILE A 348 33.99 -1.14 -1.44
C ILE A 348 35.32 -1.82 -1.87
N PRO A 349 35.76 -2.90 -1.20
CA PRO A 349 36.98 -3.60 -1.56
C PRO A 349 37.00 -4.02 -3.04
N GLY A 350 38.08 -3.69 -3.76
CA GLY A 350 38.23 -4.02 -5.16
C GLY A 350 37.54 -3.09 -6.17
N ILE A 351 36.85 -2.04 -5.72
CA ILE A 351 36.13 -1.09 -6.59
C ILE A 351 36.60 0.32 -6.32
N ARG A 352 36.87 1.10 -7.36
CA ARG A 352 37.27 2.51 -7.22
C ARG A 352 36.10 3.34 -6.69
N PRO A 353 36.33 4.23 -5.67
CA PRO A 353 35.32 5.15 -5.18
C PRO A 353 34.80 6.09 -6.26
N GLY A 354 33.50 6.38 -6.24
CA GLY A 354 32.83 7.25 -7.21
C GLY A 354 31.99 6.47 -8.23
N ASP A 355 32.08 6.81 -9.52
CA ASP A 355 31.22 6.26 -10.58
C ASP A 355 31.22 4.73 -10.69
N GLN A 356 32.37 4.07 -10.45
CA GLN A 356 32.46 2.61 -10.50
C GLN A 356 31.70 1.98 -9.33
N THR A 357 31.76 2.60 -8.15
CA THR A 357 30.96 2.19 -6.98
C THR A 357 29.47 2.37 -7.25
N ALA A 358 29.05 3.49 -7.86
CA ALA A 358 27.68 3.73 -8.26
C ALA A 358 27.16 2.66 -9.22
N ARG A 359 27.93 2.33 -10.28
CA ARG A 359 27.58 1.27 -11.25
C ARG A 359 27.49 -0.11 -10.61
N HIS A 360 28.37 -0.41 -9.66
CA HIS A 360 28.33 -1.69 -8.93
C HIS A 360 27.06 -1.82 -8.08
N ILE A 361 26.75 -0.78 -7.29
CA ILE A 361 25.53 -0.71 -6.46
C ILE A 361 24.31 -0.84 -7.35
N ASP A 362 24.25 -0.13 -8.46
CA ASP A 362 23.15 -0.15 -9.42
C ASP A 362 22.94 -1.55 -10.02
N LYS A 363 24.02 -2.23 -10.43
CA LYS A 363 23.96 -3.60 -10.92
C LYS A 363 23.44 -4.59 -9.88
N VAL A 364 23.83 -4.46 -8.62
CA VAL A 364 23.33 -5.26 -7.52
C VAL A 364 21.85 -4.96 -7.29
N LEU A 365 21.48 -3.68 -7.28
CA LEU A 365 20.12 -3.22 -7.05
C LEU A 365 19.15 -3.75 -8.12
N VAL A 366 19.50 -3.66 -9.41
CA VAL A 366 18.70 -4.21 -10.52
C VAL A 366 18.43 -5.71 -10.34
N ARG A 367 19.43 -6.47 -9.94
CA ARG A 367 19.28 -7.92 -9.69
C ARG A 367 18.38 -8.22 -8.49
N LEU A 368 18.52 -7.44 -7.40
CA LEU A 368 17.66 -7.58 -6.23
C LEU A 368 16.22 -7.18 -6.56
N THR A 369 16.03 -6.10 -7.31
CA THR A 369 14.71 -5.65 -7.76
C THR A 369 14.02 -6.69 -8.65
N LEU A 370 14.76 -7.34 -9.56
CA LEU A 370 14.21 -8.42 -10.37
C LEU A 370 13.73 -9.59 -9.50
N ALA A 371 14.56 -10.04 -8.56
CA ALA A 371 14.19 -11.11 -7.63
C ALA A 371 12.99 -10.73 -6.76
N GLY A 372 12.97 -9.50 -6.26
CA GLY A 372 11.85 -8.93 -5.51
C GLY A 372 10.57 -8.82 -6.34
N ALA A 373 10.66 -8.39 -7.60
CA ALA A 373 9.52 -8.29 -8.50
C ALA A 373 8.90 -9.66 -8.81
N ILE A 374 9.72 -10.67 -9.07
CA ILE A 374 9.25 -12.06 -9.27
C ILE A 374 8.53 -12.56 -8.02
N TYR A 375 9.15 -12.37 -6.86
CA TYR A 375 8.57 -12.76 -5.57
C TYR A 375 7.20 -12.09 -5.32
N ILE A 376 7.11 -10.77 -5.45
CA ILE A 376 5.87 -10.02 -5.24
C ILE A 376 4.79 -10.48 -6.22
N THR A 377 5.15 -10.64 -7.50
CA THR A 377 4.22 -11.11 -8.53
C THR A 377 3.67 -12.49 -8.20
N LEU A 378 4.51 -13.42 -7.79
CA LEU A 378 4.08 -14.77 -7.39
C LEU A 378 3.12 -14.73 -6.19
N VAL A 379 3.46 -13.96 -5.15
CA VAL A 379 2.62 -13.84 -3.95
C VAL A 379 1.28 -13.18 -4.28
N CYS A 380 1.25 -12.15 -5.14
CA CYS A 380 0.03 -11.45 -5.51
C CYS A 380 -0.88 -12.27 -6.43
N LEU A 381 -0.31 -13.10 -7.32
CA LEU A 381 -1.08 -13.93 -8.25
C LEU A 381 -1.55 -15.26 -7.65
N LEU A 382 -0.91 -15.75 -6.60
CA LEU A 382 -1.26 -17.04 -6.00
C LEU A 382 -2.74 -17.17 -5.62
N PRO A 383 -3.38 -16.20 -4.95
CA PRO A 383 -4.80 -16.27 -4.66
C PRO A 383 -5.69 -16.18 -5.89
N GLU A 384 -5.29 -15.45 -6.93
CA GLU A 384 -6.04 -15.40 -8.19
C GLU A 384 -6.17 -16.80 -8.80
N PHE A 385 -5.10 -17.58 -8.79
CA PHE A 385 -5.13 -18.99 -9.22
C PHE A 385 -6.01 -19.87 -8.33
N LEU A 386 -6.02 -19.62 -7.01
CA LEU A 386 -6.86 -20.37 -6.09
C LEU A 386 -8.35 -20.07 -6.27
N ILE A 387 -8.72 -18.81 -6.50
CA ILE A 387 -10.09 -18.39 -6.79
C ILE A 387 -10.57 -19.05 -8.08
N LEU A 388 -9.75 -19.01 -9.14
CA LEU A 388 -10.09 -19.61 -10.44
C LEU A 388 -10.31 -21.11 -10.37
N LYS A 389 -9.53 -21.84 -9.56
CA LYS A 389 -9.56 -23.31 -9.53
C LYS A 389 -10.55 -23.89 -8.51
N TYR A 390 -10.78 -23.19 -7.38
CA TYR A 390 -11.54 -23.72 -6.25
C TYR A 390 -12.79 -22.93 -5.90
N ASN A 391 -13.12 -21.83 -6.62
CA ASN A 391 -14.26 -20.94 -6.34
C ASN A 391 -14.37 -20.55 -4.85
N VAL A 392 -13.24 -20.44 -4.19
CA VAL A 392 -13.20 -20.05 -2.78
C VAL A 392 -13.48 -18.56 -2.71
N PRO A 393 -14.46 -18.11 -1.89
CA PRO A 393 -14.66 -16.70 -1.63
C PRO A 393 -13.49 -16.16 -0.79
N PHE A 394 -12.33 -15.98 -1.42
CA PHE A 394 -11.13 -15.58 -0.72
C PHE A 394 -11.06 -14.05 -0.65
N TYR A 395 -11.34 -13.51 0.53
CA TYR A 395 -11.06 -12.13 0.90
C TYR A 395 -9.56 -11.85 1.07
N PHE A 396 -8.72 -12.90 1.06
CA PHE A 396 -7.28 -12.81 1.13
C PHE A 396 -6.66 -12.86 -0.27
N GLY A 397 -6.80 -11.76 -1.03
CA GLY A 397 -5.93 -11.55 -2.17
C GLY A 397 -4.47 -11.54 -1.72
N GLY A 398 -3.53 -12.02 -2.55
CA GLY A 398 -2.09 -12.00 -2.22
C GLY A 398 -1.58 -10.62 -1.88
N THR A 399 -2.17 -9.60 -2.48
CA THR A 399 -1.90 -8.18 -2.18
C THR A 399 -2.26 -7.82 -0.75
N SER A 400 -3.41 -8.28 -0.23
CA SER A 400 -3.82 -7.95 1.14
C SER A 400 -2.93 -8.61 2.18
N LEU A 401 -2.56 -9.87 1.98
CA LEU A 401 -1.66 -10.60 2.86
C LEU A 401 -0.27 -9.95 2.86
N LEU A 402 0.24 -9.60 1.69
CA LEU A 402 1.53 -8.92 1.55
C LEU A 402 1.52 -7.57 2.27
N ILE A 403 0.46 -6.77 2.12
CA ILE A 403 0.32 -5.47 2.80
C ILE A 403 0.28 -5.66 4.31
N ILE A 404 -0.51 -6.61 4.82
CA ILE A 404 -0.58 -6.89 6.27
C ILE A 404 0.80 -7.22 6.83
N VAL A 405 1.51 -8.14 6.19
CA VAL A 405 2.83 -8.60 6.68
C VAL A 405 3.86 -7.47 6.62
N VAL A 406 4.00 -6.79 5.47
CA VAL A 406 5.05 -5.79 5.28
C VAL A 406 4.80 -4.55 6.12
N VAL A 407 3.56 -4.05 6.19
CA VAL A 407 3.23 -2.89 7.04
C VAL A 407 3.46 -3.21 8.51
N THR A 408 3.11 -4.41 8.97
CA THR A 408 3.40 -4.86 10.34
C THR A 408 4.91 -4.91 10.62
N MET A 409 5.68 -5.45 9.67
CA MET A 409 7.14 -5.52 9.80
C MET A 409 7.79 -4.13 9.81
N ASP A 410 7.37 -3.24 8.93
CA ASP A 410 7.88 -1.86 8.89
C ASP A 410 7.51 -1.09 10.17
N PHE A 411 6.30 -1.29 10.67
CA PHE A 411 5.88 -0.73 11.96
C PHE A 411 6.75 -1.24 13.11
N MET A 412 6.97 -2.55 13.20
CA MET A 412 7.83 -3.16 14.23
C MET A 412 9.27 -2.64 14.12
N ALA A 413 9.81 -2.52 12.91
CA ALA A 413 11.16 -1.97 12.70
C ALA A 413 11.27 -0.52 13.17
N GLN A 414 10.26 0.31 12.93
CA GLN A 414 10.23 1.70 13.37
C GLN A 414 10.13 1.81 14.89
N VAL A 415 9.30 0.98 15.54
CA VAL A 415 9.25 0.91 17.02
C VAL A 415 10.60 0.51 17.59
N GLN A 416 11.27 -0.49 17.01
CA GLN A 416 12.60 -0.93 17.43
C GLN A 416 13.65 0.16 17.27
N ASN A 417 13.66 0.85 16.12
CA ASN A 417 14.59 1.96 15.87
C ASN A 417 14.37 3.10 16.86
N TYR A 418 13.12 3.43 17.15
CA TYR A 418 12.79 4.45 18.13
C TYR A 418 13.26 4.07 19.56
N LEU A 419 13.07 2.81 19.95
CA LEU A 419 13.54 2.30 21.23
C LEU A 419 15.07 2.34 21.33
N MET A 420 15.78 1.97 20.26
CA MET A 420 17.24 2.02 20.22
C MET A 420 17.77 3.46 20.30
N SER A 421 17.18 4.41 19.57
CA SER A 421 17.60 5.81 19.63
C SER A 421 17.49 6.39 21.05
N GLN A 422 16.40 6.05 21.76
CA GLN A 422 16.20 6.44 23.15
C GLN A 422 17.22 5.82 24.13
N GLN A 423 17.71 4.62 23.85
CA GLN A 423 18.77 4.00 24.64
C GLN A 423 20.12 4.70 24.46
N TYR A 424 20.44 5.12 23.22
CA TYR A 424 21.69 5.84 22.94
C TYR A 424 21.71 7.26 23.50
N GLU A 425 20.58 7.96 23.55
CA GLU A 425 20.49 9.29 24.21
C GLU A 425 20.64 9.22 25.76
N SER A 426 20.60 8.02 26.33
CA SER A 426 20.70 7.80 27.77
C SER A 426 22.09 7.38 28.23
N LEU A 427 23.04 7.17 27.34
CA LEU A 427 24.44 6.90 27.56
C LEU A 427 25.28 8.17 27.42
#